data_1de5a25b58958041398102394dc8b101
#
_entry.id   1de5a25b58958041398102394dc8b101
#
_cell.length_a   1.000
_cell.length_b   1.000
_cell.length_c   1.000
_cell.angle_alpha   90.00
_cell.angle_beta   90.00
_cell.angle_gamma   90.00
#
_symmetry.space_group_name_H-M   'P 1'
#
loop_
_entity.id
_entity.type
_entity.pdbx_description
1 polymer ?
#
loop_
_entity_poly.entity_id
_entity_poly.type
_entity_poly.pdbx_seq_one_letter_code
_entity_poly.pdbx_strand_id
1 'polypeptide(L)'
;ALFNAFDLEPHASYKTDNDQIDGSFLLNGNTVLIEAKYRTNAIPKNDLILFSNKVQNKSHYAKGLFITYSEVEQKAIEYYNDKGARIVVLTVQELFMMCQNKYSLVKLLQEKFRILDERGCIYKNIYSSI
;
A
#
# COMPACT_ATOMS: atom_id res chain seq x y z
N ALA A 1 16.12 0.05 -3.07
CA ALA A 1 16.75 -1.12 -3.69
C ALA A 1 15.74 -2.14 -4.18
N LEU A 2 14.74 -2.49 -3.35
CA LEU A 2 13.75 -3.50 -3.75
C LEU A 2 12.95 -3.09 -4.99
N PHE A 3 12.49 -1.84 -5.03
CA PHE A 3 11.70 -1.37 -6.16
C PHE A 3 12.52 -1.23 -7.43
N ASN A 4 13.80 -0.88 -7.32
CA ASN A 4 14.71 -0.86 -8.46
C ASN A 4 14.92 -2.27 -9.03
N ALA A 5 15.03 -3.27 -8.16
CA ALA A 5 15.22 -4.64 -8.59
C ALA A 5 14.07 -5.19 -9.43
N PHE A 6 12.87 -4.58 -9.32
CA PHE A 6 11.68 -4.98 -10.07
C PHE A 6 11.27 -3.95 -11.13
N ASP A 7 12.17 -3.00 -11.46
CA ASP A 7 11.93 -2.00 -12.51
C ASP A 7 10.68 -1.17 -12.29
N LEU A 8 10.40 -0.78 -11.05
CA LEU A 8 9.23 0.02 -10.72
C LEU A 8 9.48 1.53 -10.75
N GLU A 9 10.67 1.95 -11.18
CA GLU A 9 11.03 3.36 -11.33
C GLU A 9 10.75 4.17 -10.05
N PRO A 10 11.39 3.82 -8.90
CA PRO A 10 11.08 4.50 -7.65
C PRO A 10 11.61 5.94 -7.63
N HIS A 11 10.87 6.79 -6.96
CA HIS A 11 11.26 8.17 -6.70
C HIS A 11 11.39 8.39 -5.20
N ALA A 12 12.42 9.19 -4.81
CA ALA A 12 12.68 9.47 -3.41
C ALA A 12 11.54 10.31 -2.80
N SER A 13 11.54 10.41 -1.47
CA SER A 13 10.54 11.20 -0.77
C SER A 13 10.59 12.67 -1.18
N TYR A 14 9.44 13.31 -1.16
CA TYR A 14 9.31 14.73 -1.49
C TYR A 14 8.22 15.36 -0.64
N LYS A 15 8.25 16.69 -0.56
CA LYS A 15 7.20 17.45 0.10
C LYS A 15 6.48 18.31 -0.92
N THR A 16 5.17 18.39 -0.75
CA THR A 16 4.37 19.41 -1.42
C THR A 16 3.97 20.45 -0.36
N ASP A 17 3.17 21.44 -0.75
CA ASP A 17 2.75 22.49 0.18
C ASP A 17 2.04 21.95 1.42
N ASN A 18 1.33 20.84 1.30
CA ASN A 18 0.49 20.31 2.37
C ASN A 18 0.90 18.92 2.86
N ASP A 19 1.68 18.17 2.08
CA ASP A 19 1.92 16.75 2.35
C ASP A 19 3.37 16.35 2.16
N GLN A 20 3.78 15.34 2.89
CA GLN A 20 5.02 14.64 2.64
C GLN A 20 4.70 13.25 2.13
N ILE A 21 5.35 12.84 1.04
CA ILE A 21 5.24 11.50 0.47
C ILE A 21 6.60 10.81 0.62
N ASP A 22 6.60 9.60 1.16
CA ASP A 22 7.84 8.85 1.39
C ASP A 22 8.49 8.39 0.09
N GLY A 23 7.68 8.15 -0.93
CA GLY A 23 8.19 7.79 -2.25
C GLY A 23 7.06 7.48 -3.20
N SER A 24 7.41 7.12 -4.43
CA SER A 24 6.44 6.71 -5.43
C SER A 24 7.09 5.80 -6.46
N PHE A 25 6.25 5.09 -7.21
CA PHE A 25 6.72 4.24 -8.30
C PHE A 25 5.60 4.07 -9.32
N LEU A 26 5.94 3.50 -10.48
CA LEU A 26 4.95 3.17 -11.50
C LEU A 26 4.60 1.69 -11.44
N LEU A 27 3.31 1.40 -11.55
CA LEU A 27 2.80 0.04 -11.65
C LEU A 27 1.71 0.03 -12.71
N ASN A 28 1.92 -0.74 -13.77
CA ASN A 28 0.96 -0.81 -14.90
C ASN A 28 0.61 0.56 -15.47
N GLY A 29 1.60 1.48 -15.49
CA GLY A 29 1.40 2.82 -16.01
C GLY A 29 0.75 3.81 -15.05
N ASN A 30 0.40 3.38 -13.83
CA ASN A 30 -0.20 4.25 -12.83
C ASN A 30 0.81 4.59 -11.74
N THR A 31 0.75 5.83 -11.25
CA THR A 31 1.58 6.26 -10.13
C THR A 31 1.02 5.69 -8.83
N VAL A 32 1.89 5.06 -8.05
CA VAL A 32 1.57 4.58 -6.71
C VAL A 32 2.41 5.35 -5.72
N LEU A 33 1.74 6.02 -4.78
CA LEU A 33 2.40 6.77 -3.71
C LEU A 33 2.64 5.83 -2.53
N ILE A 34 3.76 6.01 -1.84
CA ILE A 34 4.18 5.12 -0.76
C ILE A 34 4.22 5.88 0.55
N GLU A 35 3.68 5.29 1.59
CA GLU A 35 3.95 5.70 2.96
C GLU A 35 4.31 4.46 3.77
N ALA A 36 5.43 4.53 4.49
CA ALA A 36 5.87 3.46 5.37
C ALA A 36 5.69 3.92 6.82
N LYS A 37 5.10 3.06 7.64
CA LYS A 37 4.83 3.38 9.04
C LYS A 37 5.35 2.27 9.93
N TYR A 38 6.15 2.64 10.92
CA TYR A 38 6.61 1.71 11.94
C TYR A 38 5.88 2.00 13.24
N ARG A 39 5.12 1.00 13.73
CA ARG A 39 4.49 1.06 15.04
C ARG A 39 4.64 -0.29 15.72
N THR A 40 4.74 -0.29 17.03
CA THR A 40 4.77 -1.54 17.80
C THR A 40 3.37 -2.11 17.99
N ASN A 41 2.36 -1.25 17.99
CA ASN A 41 0.96 -1.64 18.10
C ASN A 41 0.32 -1.66 16.72
N ALA A 42 -0.90 -2.22 16.63
CA ALA A 42 -1.63 -2.27 15.37
C ALA A 42 -1.87 -0.85 14.82
N ILE A 43 -1.84 -0.73 13.50
CA ILE A 43 -2.06 0.53 12.82
C ILE A 43 -3.51 0.97 12.99
N PRO A 44 -3.75 2.15 13.56
CA PRO A 44 -5.12 2.62 13.77
C PRO A 44 -5.73 3.21 12.50
N LYS A 45 -7.05 3.29 12.50
CA LYS A 45 -7.81 3.85 11.37
C LYS A 45 -7.32 5.24 10.96
N ASN A 46 -6.95 6.07 11.94
CA ASN A 46 -6.55 7.45 11.65
C ASN A 46 -5.32 7.53 10.75
N ASP A 47 -4.36 6.62 10.92
CA ASP A 47 -3.18 6.59 10.06
C ASP A 47 -3.56 6.34 8.61
N LEU A 48 -4.51 5.44 8.38
CA LEU A 48 -4.99 5.14 7.04
C LEU A 48 -5.79 6.29 6.44
N ILE A 49 -6.59 6.97 7.26
CA ILE A 49 -7.36 8.15 6.82
C ILE A 49 -6.42 9.24 6.35
N LEU A 50 -5.38 9.53 7.12
CA LEU A 50 -4.41 10.57 6.75
C LEU A 50 -3.71 10.23 5.43
N PHE A 51 -3.30 8.97 5.26
CA PHE A 51 -2.66 8.56 4.02
C PHE A 51 -3.63 8.58 2.84
N SER A 52 -4.84 8.08 3.05
CA SER A 52 -5.86 8.09 2.00
C SER A 52 -6.13 9.50 1.50
N ASN A 53 -6.19 10.47 2.43
CA ASN A 53 -6.40 11.88 2.06
C ASN A 53 -5.23 12.42 1.24
N LYS A 54 -4.00 12.05 1.58
CA LYS A 54 -2.82 12.45 0.80
C LYS A 54 -2.93 11.93 -0.64
N VAL A 55 -3.33 10.68 -0.81
CA VAL A 55 -3.48 10.08 -2.14
C VAL A 55 -4.58 10.77 -2.93
N GLN A 56 -5.72 11.02 -2.30
CA GLN A 56 -6.87 11.68 -2.94
C GLN A 56 -6.53 13.11 -3.38
N ASN A 57 -5.65 13.80 -2.66
CA ASN A 57 -5.28 15.17 -2.97
C ASN A 57 -4.35 15.29 -4.18
N LYS A 58 -3.86 14.18 -4.73
CA LYS A 58 -2.91 14.23 -5.86
C LYS A 58 -3.62 14.11 -7.20
N SER A 59 -4.27 12.98 -7.46
CA SER A 59 -4.88 12.72 -8.76
C SER A 59 -5.95 11.65 -8.61
N HIS A 60 -6.96 11.69 -9.49
CA HIS A 60 -7.96 10.63 -9.55
C HIS A 60 -7.37 9.25 -9.87
N TYR A 61 -6.22 9.23 -10.53
CA TYR A 61 -5.61 7.98 -10.99
C TYR A 61 -4.51 7.48 -10.06
N ALA A 62 -4.09 8.30 -9.09
CA ALA A 62 -3.07 7.89 -8.14
C ALA A 62 -3.62 6.84 -7.19
N LYS A 63 -2.80 5.84 -6.91
CA LYS A 63 -3.08 4.80 -5.91
C LYS A 63 -2.10 4.98 -4.76
N GLY A 64 -2.37 4.36 -3.62
CA GLY A 64 -1.50 4.44 -2.48
C GLY A 64 -1.10 3.06 -1.96
N LEU A 65 0.14 2.93 -1.56
CA LEU A 65 0.66 1.73 -0.92
C LEU A 65 1.13 2.10 0.48
N PHE A 66 0.46 1.56 1.49
CA PHE A 66 0.80 1.76 2.89
C PHE A 66 1.57 0.55 3.38
N ILE A 67 2.86 0.74 3.65
CA ILE A 67 3.73 -0.35 4.13
C ILE A 67 3.83 -0.24 5.64
N THR A 68 3.53 -1.32 6.34
CA THR A 68 3.55 -1.33 7.80
C THR A 68 4.31 -2.54 8.34
N TYR A 69 5.02 -2.30 9.44
CA TYR A 69 5.67 -3.37 10.21
C TYR A 69 4.64 -4.17 11.02
N SER A 70 3.66 -3.48 11.59
CA SER A 70 2.64 -4.12 12.43
C SER A 70 1.37 -4.41 11.63
N GLU A 71 0.49 -5.21 12.22
CA GLU A 71 -0.83 -5.46 11.63
C GLU A 71 -1.69 -4.20 11.69
N VAL A 72 -2.74 -4.17 10.88
CA VAL A 72 -3.72 -3.08 10.88
C VAL A 72 -4.90 -3.49 11.74
N GLU A 73 -5.45 -2.54 12.51
CA GLU A 73 -6.65 -2.80 13.30
C GLU A 73 -7.79 -3.25 12.40
N GLN A 74 -8.53 -4.27 12.83
CA GLN A 74 -9.64 -4.80 12.06
C GLN A 74 -10.70 -3.74 11.76
N LYS A 75 -10.94 -2.85 12.72
CA LYS A 75 -11.87 -1.72 12.52
C LYS A 75 -11.46 -0.81 11.37
N ALA A 76 -10.16 -0.62 11.19
CA ALA A 76 -9.64 0.21 10.12
C ALA A 76 -9.89 -0.43 8.75
N ILE A 77 -9.69 -1.73 8.66
CA ILE A 77 -9.93 -2.48 7.43
C ILE A 77 -11.42 -2.43 7.08
N GLU A 78 -12.29 -2.69 8.07
CA GLU A 78 -13.73 -2.69 7.86
C GLU A 78 -14.25 -1.32 7.45
N TYR A 79 -13.67 -0.25 7.98
CA TYR A 79 -14.05 1.11 7.63
C TYR A 79 -13.92 1.37 6.14
N TYR A 80 -12.90 0.79 5.49
CA TYR A 80 -12.63 1.03 4.09
C TYR A 80 -13.23 0.01 3.14
N ASN A 81 -13.84 -1.06 3.65
CA ASN A 81 -14.45 -2.06 2.78
C ASN A 81 -15.59 -1.42 1.99
N ASP A 82 -15.56 -1.60 0.68
CA ASP A 82 -16.60 -1.11 -0.25
C ASP A 82 -16.82 0.41 -0.20
N LYS A 83 -15.77 1.16 0.14
CA LYS A 83 -15.84 2.63 0.21
C LYS A 83 -15.14 3.34 -0.94
N GLY A 84 -14.73 2.61 -1.96
CA GLY A 84 -14.02 3.22 -3.09
C GLY A 84 -12.63 3.70 -2.73
N ALA A 85 -11.97 3.05 -1.78
CA ALA A 85 -10.62 3.40 -1.38
C ALA A 85 -9.64 3.21 -2.54
N ARG A 86 -8.56 4.01 -2.54
CA ARG A 86 -7.50 3.92 -3.54
C ARG A 86 -6.17 3.53 -2.92
N ILE A 87 -6.20 2.93 -1.74
CA ILE A 87 -5.01 2.50 -1.01
C ILE A 87 -5.07 1.00 -0.75
N VAL A 88 -3.90 0.38 -0.68
CA VAL A 88 -3.77 -0.98 -0.19
C VAL A 88 -2.71 -1.01 0.90
N VAL A 89 -2.78 -2.02 1.76
CA VAL A 89 -1.84 -2.22 2.85
C VAL A 89 -0.94 -3.41 2.52
N LEU A 90 0.35 -3.22 2.73
CA LEU A 90 1.36 -4.28 2.57
C LEU A 90 2.14 -4.38 3.87
N THR A 91 2.15 -5.55 4.49
CA THR A 91 2.91 -5.75 5.71
C THR A 91 4.33 -6.22 5.40
N VAL A 92 5.26 -5.93 6.30
CA VAL A 92 6.63 -6.42 6.18
C VAL A 92 6.65 -7.95 6.18
N GLN A 93 5.74 -8.58 6.92
CA GLN A 93 5.60 -10.03 6.92
C GLN A 93 5.30 -10.58 5.52
N GLU A 94 4.41 -9.91 4.78
CA GLU A 94 4.11 -10.30 3.41
C GLU A 94 5.33 -10.16 2.50
N LEU A 95 6.11 -9.10 2.67
CA LEU A 95 7.35 -8.93 1.92
C LEU A 95 8.34 -10.05 2.21
N PHE A 96 8.47 -10.42 3.48
CA PHE A 96 9.34 -11.52 3.88
C PHE A 96 8.89 -12.83 3.25
N MET A 97 7.60 -13.14 3.30
CA MET A 97 7.04 -14.35 2.69
C MET A 97 7.24 -14.36 1.17
N MET A 98 7.09 -13.20 0.54
CA MET A 98 7.34 -13.06 -0.88
C MET A 98 8.78 -13.48 -1.23
N CYS A 99 9.75 -12.97 -0.47
CA CYS A 99 11.15 -13.29 -0.70
C CYS A 99 11.43 -14.79 -0.50
N GLN A 100 10.83 -15.39 0.54
CA GLN A 100 11.02 -16.81 0.82
C GLN A 100 10.43 -17.71 -0.28
N ASN A 101 9.31 -17.30 -0.85
CA ASN A 101 8.62 -18.10 -1.88
C ASN A 101 9.03 -17.72 -3.29
N LYS A 102 10.02 -16.85 -3.43
CA LYS A 102 10.51 -16.36 -4.73
C LYS A 102 9.39 -15.74 -5.57
N TYR A 103 8.42 -15.13 -4.90
CA TYR A 103 7.31 -14.48 -5.56
C TYR A 103 7.74 -13.07 -5.99
N SER A 104 7.21 -12.60 -7.11
CA SER A 104 7.56 -11.27 -7.64
C SER A 104 6.83 -10.17 -6.86
N LEU A 105 7.55 -9.10 -6.51
CA LEU A 105 6.94 -7.91 -5.91
C LEU A 105 5.85 -7.33 -6.82
N VAL A 106 6.12 -7.30 -8.12
CA VAL A 106 5.15 -6.78 -9.10
C VAL A 106 3.87 -7.60 -9.05
N LYS A 107 3.99 -8.93 -9.04
CA LYS A 107 2.80 -9.80 -8.97
C LYS A 107 2.06 -9.63 -7.66
N LEU A 108 2.77 -9.49 -6.54
CA LEU A 108 2.15 -9.26 -5.25
C LEU A 108 1.35 -7.97 -5.25
N LEU A 109 1.93 -6.89 -5.75
CA LEU A 109 1.25 -5.59 -5.81
C LEU A 109 0.07 -5.63 -6.79
N GLN A 110 0.23 -6.25 -7.94
CA GLN A 110 -0.86 -6.40 -8.91
C GLN A 110 -2.03 -7.14 -8.27
N GLU A 111 -1.77 -8.20 -7.53
CA GLU A 111 -2.81 -8.96 -6.86
C GLU A 111 -3.51 -8.14 -5.79
N LYS A 112 -2.76 -7.37 -5.00
CA LYS A 112 -3.36 -6.51 -3.98
C LYS A 112 -4.27 -5.45 -4.59
N PHE A 113 -3.85 -4.80 -5.66
CA PHE A 113 -4.68 -3.80 -6.32
C PHE A 113 -5.86 -4.43 -7.06
N ARG A 114 -5.70 -5.63 -7.59
CA ARG A 114 -6.82 -6.36 -8.18
C ARG A 114 -7.90 -6.65 -7.14
N ILE A 115 -7.49 -7.09 -5.95
CA ILE A 115 -8.43 -7.36 -4.86
C ILE A 115 -9.14 -6.07 -4.45
N LEU A 116 -8.42 -4.96 -4.38
CA LEU A 116 -9.03 -3.67 -4.09
C LEU A 116 -10.07 -3.28 -5.15
N ASP A 117 -9.71 -3.39 -6.43
CA ASP A 117 -10.58 -2.97 -7.52
C ASP A 117 -11.80 -3.87 -7.68
N GLU A 118 -11.63 -5.16 -7.47
CA GLU A 118 -12.72 -6.13 -7.65
C GLU A 118 -13.59 -6.30 -6.40
N ARG A 119 -13.02 -6.17 -5.21
CA ARG A 119 -13.70 -6.51 -3.95
C ARG A 119 -13.79 -5.38 -2.95
N GLY A 120 -13.18 -4.23 -3.25
CA GLY A 120 -13.19 -3.09 -2.34
C GLY A 120 -12.40 -3.31 -1.06
N CYS A 121 -11.52 -4.29 -1.01
CA CYS A 121 -10.77 -4.65 0.19
C CYS A 121 -9.36 -4.07 0.16
N ILE A 122 -9.00 -3.28 1.17
CA ILE A 122 -7.69 -2.63 1.22
C ILE A 122 -6.59 -3.55 1.74
N TYR A 123 -6.95 -4.60 2.47
CA TYR A 123 -5.95 -5.52 3.03
C TYR A 123 -6.50 -6.93 3.09
N LYS A 124 -5.82 -7.81 2.41
CA LYS A 124 -5.97 -9.25 2.54
C LYS A 124 -4.58 -9.83 2.48
N ASN A 125 -4.18 -10.55 3.54
CA ASN A 125 -2.89 -11.20 3.53
C ASN A 125 -2.94 -12.38 2.56
N ILE A 126 -2.24 -12.25 1.46
CA ILE A 126 -2.29 -13.22 0.37
C ILE A 126 -1.78 -14.59 0.82
N TYR A 127 -0.82 -14.58 1.75
CA TYR A 127 -0.20 -15.82 2.21
C TYR A 127 -0.94 -16.51 3.35
N SER A 128 -1.87 -15.83 4.00
CA SER A 128 -2.64 -16.43 5.09
C SER A 128 -3.89 -17.17 4.63
N SER A 129 -4.19 -17.12 3.34
CA SER A 129 -5.38 -17.75 2.75
C SER A 129 -5.14 -19.17 2.25
N ILE A 130 -4.00 -19.72 2.51
CA ILE A 130 -3.60 -21.04 2.01
C ILE A 130 -4.07 -22.11 2.96
#